data_00d30aa13e31639df13f5e6511ca5126
#
_entry.id   00d30aa13e31639df13f5e6511ca5126
#
_cell.length_a   1.000
_cell.length_b   1.000
_cell.length_c   1.000
_cell.angle_alpha   90.00
_cell.angle_beta   90.00
_cell.angle_gamma   90.00
#
_symmetry.space_group_name_H-M   'P 1'
#
loop_
_entity.id
_entity.type
_entity.pdbx_description
1 polymer ?
#
loop_
_entity_poly.entity_id
_entity_poly.type
_entity_poly.pdbx_seq_one_letter_code
_entity_poly.pdbx_strand_id
1 'polypeptide(L)'
;MTNKIITNKAFILAAGYGKRMYPITKFCPKPLVEFKGKPLIHHLIENLLYLNVSEIIINSHHLHEIMSKYIKNNFGSNVKVIVEKKILNTGGGVKNAIHAGYFEDLEKPFFLINGDIYLTKKNFLVLKRLSNSWENKMGALI
;
A
#
# COMPACT_ATOMS: atom_id res chain seq x y z
N MET A 1 28.78 -9.24 -10.31
CA MET A 1 27.51 -9.51 -9.59
C MET A 1 26.71 -8.22 -9.62
N THR A 2 25.68 -8.14 -10.40
CA THR A 2 24.75 -7.02 -10.38
C THR A 2 24.00 -7.04 -9.06
N ASN A 3 24.23 -6.05 -8.19
CA ASN A 3 23.41 -5.84 -7.00
C ASN A 3 21.97 -5.57 -7.48
N LYS A 4 21.17 -6.63 -7.47
CA LYS A 4 19.76 -6.55 -7.78
C LYS A 4 19.10 -5.70 -6.70
N ILE A 5 18.74 -4.46 -7.02
CA ILE A 5 17.97 -3.62 -6.11
C ILE A 5 16.61 -4.30 -5.96
N ILE A 6 16.42 -5.00 -4.85
CA ILE A 6 15.16 -5.68 -4.56
C ILE A 6 14.27 -4.68 -3.83
N THR A 7 13.18 -4.30 -4.46
CA THR A 7 12.11 -3.52 -3.82
C THR A 7 11.48 -4.36 -2.72
N ASN A 8 11.74 -4.00 -1.47
CA ASN A 8 11.29 -4.74 -0.29
C ASN A 8 10.29 -3.98 0.59
N LYS A 9 9.92 -2.75 0.18
CA LYS A 9 8.94 -1.91 0.87
C LYS A 9 7.78 -1.53 -0.05
N ALA A 10 6.60 -1.34 0.54
CA ALA A 10 5.43 -0.84 -0.17
C ALA A 10 4.71 0.24 0.65
N PHE A 11 4.15 1.23 -0.03
CA PHE A 11 3.24 2.20 0.52
C PHE A 11 1.88 2.08 -0.18
N ILE A 12 0.83 1.82 0.61
CA ILE A 12 -0.53 1.68 0.11
C ILE A 12 -1.33 2.93 0.46
N LEU A 13 -1.87 3.60 -0.55
CA LEU A 13 -2.70 4.78 -0.43
C LEU A 13 -4.15 4.38 -0.11
N ALA A 14 -4.58 4.61 1.12
CA ALA A 14 -5.88 4.17 1.63
C ALA A 14 -6.65 5.24 2.46
N ALA A 15 -6.22 6.51 2.42
CA ALA A 15 -6.78 7.58 3.26
C ALA A 15 -8.06 8.22 2.71
N GLY A 16 -8.52 7.86 1.51
CA GLY A 16 -9.64 8.52 0.83
C GLY A 16 -11.02 8.22 1.45
N TYR A 17 -11.97 9.15 1.29
CA TYR A 17 -13.36 8.97 1.77
C TYR A 17 -14.18 7.95 0.98
N GLY A 18 -13.80 7.65 -0.26
CA GLY A 18 -14.56 6.74 -1.12
C GLY A 18 -15.98 7.23 -1.48
N LYS A 19 -16.22 8.53 -1.55
CA LYS A 19 -17.57 9.16 -1.71
C LYS A 19 -18.38 8.59 -2.88
N ARG A 20 -17.72 8.16 -3.96
CA ARG A 20 -18.39 7.56 -5.13
C ARG A 20 -19.08 6.22 -4.84
N MET A 21 -18.72 5.57 -3.73
CA MET A 21 -19.30 4.31 -3.30
C MET A 21 -20.28 4.46 -2.12
N TYR A 22 -20.77 5.67 -1.84
CA TYR A 22 -21.80 5.86 -0.83
C TYR A 22 -23.08 5.09 -1.23
N PRO A 23 -23.81 4.51 -0.27
CA PRO A 23 -23.65 4.60 1.20
C PRO A 23 -22.63 3.63 1.83
N ILE A 24 -22.08 2.68 1.08
CA ILE A 24 -21.21 1.60 1.62
C ILE A 24 -20.03 2.20 2.39
N THR A 25 -19.34 3.15 1.78
CA THR A 25 -18.12 3.74 2.36
C THR A 25 -18.36 4.78 3.45
N LYS A 26 -19.61 5.01 3.85
CA LYS A 26 -19.92 5.71 5.10
C LYS A 26 -19.57 4.88 6.34
N PHE A 27 -19.59 3.56 6.22
CA PHE A 27 -19.44 2.61 7.33
C PHE A 27 -18.26 1.64 7.16
N CYS A 28 -17.69 1.58 5.96
CA CYS A 28 -16.58 0.70 5.64
C CYS A 28 -15.52 1.48 4.83
N PRO A 29 -14.24 1.52 5.24
CA PRO A 29 -13.19 2.09 4.41
C PRO A 29 -13.18 1.44 3.03
N LYS A 30 -13.07 2.24 1.95
CA LYS A 30 -13.12 1.71 0.58
C LYS A 30 -12.17 0.51 0.34
N PRO A 31 -10.92 0.52 0.82
CA PRO A 31 -10.03 -0.64 0.66
C PRO A 31 -10.46 -1.90 1.42
N LEU A 32 -11.38 -1.75 2.40
CA LEU A 32 -11.96 -2.89 3.11
C LEU A 32 -13.25 -3.42 2.49
N VAL A 33 -13.73 -2.83 1.41
CA VAL A 33 -14.88 -3.37 0.67
C VAL A 33 -14.50 -4.75 0.12
N GLU A 34 -15.39 -5.71 0.34
CA GLU A 34 -15.16 -7.10 -0.04
C GLU A 34 -15.20 -7.29 -1.56
N PHE A 35 -14.24 -8.05 -2.05
CA PHE A 35 -14.15 -8.50 -3.43
C PHE A 35 -13.62 -9.94 -3.46
N LYS A 36 -14.33 -10.84 -4.11
CA LYS A 36 -13.97 -12.28 -4.18
C LYS A 36 -13.69 -12.90 -2.81
N GLY A 37 -14.55 -12.64 -1.84
CA GLY A 37 -14.52 -13.26 -0.51
C GLY A 37 -13.53 -12.66 0.48
N LYS A 38 -12.80 -11.59 0.11
CA LYS A 38 -11.87 -10.87 1.00
C LYS A 38 -11.88 -9.37 0.68
N PRO A 39 -11.51 -8.48 1.62
CA PRO A 39 -11.29 -7.08 1.33
C PRO A 39 -10.26 -6.84 0.23
N LEU A 40 -10.45 -5.80 -0.59
CA LEU A 40 -9.51 -5.42 -1.66
C LEU A 40 -8.06 -5.30 -1.16
N ILE A 41 -7.87 -4.60 -0.05
CA ILE A 41 -6.54 -4.40 0.54
C ILE A 41 -5.92 -5.72 1.02
N HIS A 42 -6.73 -6.70 1.43
CA HIS A 42 -6.24 -8.01 1.86
C HIS A 42 -5.54 -8.75 0.71
N HIS A 43 -6.19 -8.79 -0.47
CA HIS A 43 -5.58 -9.37 -1.68
C HIS A 43 -4.27 -8.68 -2.04
N LEU A 44 -4.24 -7.35 -1.92
CA LEU A 44 -3.07 -6.55 -2.23
C LEU A 44 -1.90 -6.88 -1.29
N ILE A 45 -2.16 -6.93 0.02
CA ILE A 45 -1.15 -7.25 1.04
C ILE A 45 -0.64 -8.69 0.87
N GLU A 46 -1.53 -9.68 0.69
CA GLU A 46 -1.13 -11.08 0.44
C GLU A 46 -0.19 -11.20 -0.78
N ASN A 47 -0.50 -10.47 -1.86
CA ASN A 47 0.34 -10.48 -3.06
C ASN A 47 1.71 -9.83 -2.83
N LEU A 48 1.77 -8.73 -2.09
CA LEU A 48 3.04 -8.08 -1.71
C LEU A 48 3.90 -8.99 -0.83
N LEU A 49 3.30 -9.63 0.17
CA LEU A 49 3.99 -10.60 1.03
C LEU A 49 4.50 -11.82 0.23
N TYR A 50 3.69 -12.32 -0.72
CA TYR A 50 4.13 -13.39 -1.63
C TYR A 50 5.36 -12.99 -2.47
N LEU A 51 5.53 -11.72 -2.78
CA LEU A 51 6.72 -11.18 -3.48
C LEU A 51 7.90 -10.89 -2.54
N ASN A 52 7.83 -11.28 -1.27
CA ASN A 52 8.83 -10.99 -0.25
C ASN A 52 9.01 -9.48 0.02
N VAL A 53 7.94 -8.68 -0.10
CA VAL A 53 7.93 -7.32 0.42
C VAL A 53 7.94 -7.43 1.95
N SER A 54 9.00 -6.93 2.57
CA SER A 54 9.24 -7.13 4.01
C SER A 54 8.53 -6.11 4.88
N GLU A 55 8.18 -4.94 4.36
CA GLU A 55 7.50 -3.88 5.09
C GLU A 55 6.45 -3.21 4.22
N ILE A 56 5.22 -3.14 4.73
CA ILE A 56 4.07 -2.53 4.07
C ILE A 56 3.51 -1.43 4.97
N ILE A 57 3.46 -0.22 4.45
CA ILE A 57 2.92 0.95 5.13
C ILE A 57 1.60 1.35 4.46
N ILE A 58 0.58 1.61 5.25
CA ILE A 58 -0.75 1.97 4.77
C ILE A 58 -1.13 3.32 5.39
N ASN A 59 -1.41 4.34 4.60
CA ASN A 59 -2.00 5.54 5.16
C ASN A 59 -3.51 5.38 5.32
N SER A 60 -4.08 5.94 6.37
CA SER A 60 -5.51 5.89 6.65
C SER A 60 -5.98 7.21 7.27
N HIS A 61 -7.20 7.63 6.96
CA HIS A 61 -7.85 8.79 7.54
C HIS A 61 -9.31 8.48 7.86
N HIS A 62 -10.14 8.34 6.82
CA HIS A 62 -11.55 7.99 6.96
C HIS A 62 -11.70 6.59 7.57
N LEU A 63 -12.43 6.48 8.68
CA LEU A 63 -12.67 5.23 9.42
C LEU A 63 -11.35 4.48 9.76
N HIS A 64 -10.32 5.24 10.13
CA HIS A 64 -8.98 4.69 10.40
C HIS A 64 -8.94 3.64 11.51
N GLU A 65 -9.86 3.71 12.49
CA GLU A 65 -9.95 2.73 13.57
C GLU A 65 -10.34 1.35 13.02
N ILE A 66 -11.29 1.31 12.08
CA ILE A 66 -11.73 0.07 11.41
C ILE A 66 -10.57 -0.51 10.60
N MET A 67 -9.86 0.32 9.83
CA MET A 67 -8.68 -0.07 9.09
C MET A 67 -7.59 -0.63 10.01
N SER A 68 -7.22 0.11 11.05
CA SER A 68 -6.17 -0.28 11.99
C SER A 68 -6.49 -1.59 12.70
N LYS A 69 -7.75 -1.77 13.14
CA LYS A 69 -8.20 -3.01 13.77
C LYS A 69 -8.13 -4.19 12.80
N TYR A 70 -8.57 -3.99 11.55
CA TYR A 70 -8.52 -5.03 10.53
C TYR A 70 -7.09 -5.48 10.26
N ILE A 71 -6.18 -4.55 10.04
CA ILE A 71 -4.77 -4.85 9.75
C ILE A 71 -4.12 -5.58 10.93
N LYS A 72 -4.30 -5.09 12.16
CA LYS A 72 -3.77 -5.70 13.38
C LYS A 72 -4.23 -7.15 13.58
N ASN A 73 -5.49 -7.44 13.24
CA ASN A 73 -6.08 -8.78 13.44
C ASN A 73 -5.69 -9.79 12.36
N ASN A 74 -5.27 -9.34 11.18
CA ASN A 74 -5.05 -10.22 10.02
C ASN A 74 -3.60 -10.31 9.57
N PHE A 75 -2.73 -9.38 9.99
CA PHE A 75 -1.34 -9.31 9.51
C PHE A 75 -0.35 -9.09 10.66
N GLY A 76 0.91 -9.39 10.41
CA GLY A 76 1.99 -9.22 11.37
C GLY A 76 2.48 -7.77 11.49
N SER A 77 3.47 -7.55 12.34
CA SER A 77 4.05 -6.23 12.64
C SER A 77 4.75 -5.55 11.46
N ASN A 78 4.99 -6.28 10.38
CA ASN A 78 5.55 -5.78 9.13
C ASN A 78 4.52 -5.07 8.24
N VAL A 79 3.23 -5.09 8.61
CA VAL A 79 2.16 -4.31 7.98
C VAL A 79 1.69 -3.25 8.97
N LYS A 80 1.92 -1.98 8.65
CA LYS A 80 1.70 -0.85 9.57
C LYS A 80 0.71 0.14 9.00
N VAL A 81 -0.10 0.76 9.86
CA VAL A 81 -1.04 1.81 9.50
C VAL A 81 -0.56 3.15 10.06
N ILE A 82 -0.45 4.16 9.19
CA ILE A 82 -0.21 5.56 9.57
C ILE A 82 -1.53 6.31 9.48
N VAL A 83 -1.96 6.89 10.59
CA VAL A 83 -3.19 7.69 10.63
C VAL A 83 -2.88 9.13 10.26
N GLU A 84 -3.54 9.64 9.23
CA GLU A 84 -3.49 11.04 8.84
C GLU A 84 -4.58 11.84 9.57
N LYS A 85 -4.21 12.91 10.26
CA LYS A 85 -5.18 13.81 10.91
C LYS A 85 -6.08 14.55 9.91
N LYS A 86 -5.59 14.78 8.71
CA LYS A 86 -6.30 15.31 7.53
C LYS A 86 -5.80 14.59 6.29
N ILE A 87 -6.62 14.53 5.25
CA ILE A 87 -6.19 13.93 3.97
C ILE A 87 -5.08 14.77 3.35
N LEU A 88 -3.95 14.11 3.10
CA LEU A 88 -2.73 14.73 2.58
C LEU A 88 -2.55 14.54 1.07
N ASN A 89 -3.45 13.82 0.42
CA ASN A 89 -3.32 13.35 -0.95
C ASN A 89 -2.08 12.44 -1.16
N THR A 90 -1.82 12.02 -2.40
CA THR A 90 -0.75 11.06 -2.71
C THR A 90 0.62 11.55 -2.25
N GLY A 91 1.04 12.73 -2.73
CA GLY A 91 2.36 13.29 -2.41
C GLY A 91 2.54 13.62 -0.94
N GLY A 92 1.51 14.18 -0.30
CA GLY A 92 1.52 14.50 1.12
C GLY A 92 1.57 13.26 2.01
N GLY A 93 0.84 12.19 1.63
CA GLY A 93 0.87 10.91 2.34
C GLY A 93 2.26 10.27 2.31
N VAL A 94 2.91 10.24 1.14
CA VAL A 94 4.28 9.76 1.00
C VAL A 94 5.25 10.59 1.83
N LYS A 95 5.18 11.93 1.74
CA LYS A 95 6.01 12.83 2.53
C LYS A 95 5.83 12.61 4.04
N ASN A 96 4.60 12.43 4.49
CA ASN A 96 4.29 12.14 5.89
C ASN A 96 4.93 10.82 6.35
N ALA A 97 4.87 9.77 5.52
CA ALA A 97 5.49 8.49 5.82
C ALA A 97 7.03 8.59 5.90
N ILE A 98 7.65 9.37 5.01
CA ILE A 98 9.09 9.65 5.05
C ILE A 98 9.47 10.38 6.35
N HIS A 99 8.74 11.45 6.71
CA HIS A 99 9.00 12.18 7.96
C HIS A 99 8.78 11.34 9.21
N ALA A 100 7.90 10.34 9.14
CA ALA A 100 7.70 9.37 10.22
C ALA A 100 8.76 8.26 10.28
N GLY A 101 9.80 8.32 9.42
CA GLY A 101 10.92 7.38 9.43
C GLY A 101 10.69 6.04 8.75
N TYR A 102 9.60 5.90 7.96
CA TYR A 102 9.31 4.60 7.30
C TYR A 102 10.12 4.36 6.03
N PHE A 103 10.60 5.41 5.38
CA PHE A 103 11.40 5.35 4.15
C PHE A 103 12.68 6.15 4.32
N GLU A 104 13.58 5.66 5.18
CA GLU A 104 14.84 6.34 5.50
C GLU A 104 15.82 6.37 4.32
N ASP A 105 15.82 5.30 3.51
CA ASP A 105 16.66 5.18 2.34
C ASP A 105 15.85 5.45 1.07
N LEU A 106 15.83 6.72 0.65
CA LEU A 106 15.11 7.17 -0.55
C LEU A 106 15.81 6.78 -1.86
N GLU A 107 17.03 6.25 -1.80
CA GLU A 107 17.72 5.72 -2.99
C GLU A 107 17.18 4.33 -3.35
N LYS A 108 16.53 3.64 -2.43
CA LYS A 108 15.90 2.36 -2.69
C LYS A 108 14.47 2.53 -3.19
N PRO A 109 14.11 1.84 -4.27
CA PRO A 109 12.75 1.88 -4.78
C PRO A 109 11.77 1.23 -3.79
N PHE A 110 10.53 1.71 -3.77
CA PHE A 110 9.40 1.10 -3.07
C PHE A 110 8.18 1.06 -3.98
N PHE A 111 7.25 0.14 -3.70
CA PHE A 111 5.97 0.12 -4.38
C PHE A 111 5.04 1.21 -3.83
N LEU A 112 4.48 2.03 -4.70
CA LEU A 112 3.40 2.97 -4.37
C LEU A 112 2.13 2.50 -5.06
N ILE A 113 1.11 2.12 -4.28
CA ILE A 113 -0.07 1.42 -4.80
C ILE A 113 -1.34 1.99 -4.17
N ASN A 114 -2.39 2.18 -4.99
CA ASN A 114 -3.71 2.53 -4.47
C ASN A 114 -4.35 1.31 -3.76
N GLY A 115 -4.90 1.52 -2.57
CA GLY A 115 -5.51 0.46 -1.75
C GLY A 115 -6.85 -0.06 -2.25
N ASP A 116 -7.41 0.54 -3.28
CA ASP A 116 -8.72 0.24 -3.87
C ASP A 116 -8.64 -0.43 -5.25
N ILE A 117 -7.49 -0.96 -5.60
CA ILE A 117 -7.29 -1.72 -6.84
C ILE A 117 -7.15 -3.22 -6.57
N TYR A 118 -7.55 -4.02 -7.54
CA TYR A 118 -7.33 -5.47 -7.53
C TYR A 118 -6.26 -5.82 -8.56
N LEU A 119 -5.14 -6.37 -8.08
CA LEU A 119 -4.06 -6.90 -8.93
C LEU A 119 -3.91 -8.40 -8.67
N THR A 120 -3.79 -9.17 -9.74
CA THR A 120 -3.49 -10.60 -9.66
C THR A 120 -2.00 -10.82 -9.33
N LYS A 121 -1.65 -12.00 -8.85
CA LYS A 121 -0.23 -12.40 -8.67
C LYS A 121 0.59 -12.22 -9.95
N LYS A 122 0.00 -12.50 -11.13
CA LYS A 122 0.67 -12.31 -12.43
C LYS A 122 1.03 -10.85 -12.67
N ASN A 123 0.11 -9.91 -12.38
CA ASN A 123 0.40 -8.48 -12.51
C ASN A 123 1.56 -8.06 -11.61
N PHE A 124 1.57 -8.50 -10.35
CA PHE A 124 2.65 -8.22 -9.42
C PHE A 124 4.00 -8.80 -9.85
N LEU A 125 4.03 -10.00 -10.42
CA LEU A 125 5.27 -10.59 -10.95
C LEU A 125 5.84 -9.78 -12.11
N VAL A 126 4.98 -9.22 -12.97
CA VAL A 126 5.42 -8.30 -14.04
C VAL A 126 6.01 -7.03 -13.45
N LEU A 127 5.34 -6.42 -12.46
CA LEU A 127 5.83 -5.23 -11.76
C LEU A 127 7.18 -5.47 -11.11
N LYS A 128 7.35 -6.61 -10.44
CA LYS A 128 8.62 -6.98 -9.81
C LYS A 128 9.74 -7.16 -10.84
N ARG A 129 9.45 -7.76 -11.99
CA ARG A 129 10.43 -7.89 -13.09
C ARG A 129 10.85 -6.53 -13.63
N LEU A 130 9.89 -5.64 -13.84
CA LEU A 130 10.14 -4.26 -14.28
C LEU A 130 10.98 -3.50 -13.26
N SER A 131 10.65 -3.57 -11.96
CA SER A 131 11.41 -2.87 -10.92
C SER A 131 12.86 -3.34 -10.83
N ASN A 132 13.15 -4.60 -11.14
CA ASN A 132 14.50 -5.14 -11.17
C ASN A 132 15.33 -4.68 -12.39
N SER A 133 14.69 -4.15 -13.44
CA SER A 133 15.34 -3.64 -14.65
C SER A 133 15.58 -2.12 -14.63
N TRP A 134 15.13 -1.44 -13.59
CA TRP A 134 15.20 0.01 -13.50
C TRP A 134 16.43 0.48 -12.72
N GLU A 135 17.53 0.56 -13.40
CA GLU A 135 18.68 1.32 -12.94
C GLU A 135 18.40 2.82 -13.17
N ASN A 136 18.32 3.61 -12.08
CA ASN A 136 18.21 5.08 -12.11
C ASN A 136 16.95 5.68 -12.76
N LYS A 137 15.79 5.03 -12.74
CA LYS A 137 14.54 5.61 -13.26
C LYS A 137 13.46 5.71 -12.19
N MET A 138 12.85 6.89 -12.08
CA MET A 138 11.67 7.09 -11.25
C MET A 138 10.45 6.46 -11.89
N GLY A 139 9.83 5.54 -11.16
CA GLY A 139 8.43 5.15 -11.16
C GLY A 139 7.77 4.68 -12.45
N ALA A 140 7.07 3.54 -12.39
CA ALA A 140 5.94 3.27 -13.25
C ALA A 140 4.67 3.39 -12.45
N LEU A 141 3.73 4.11 -12.98
CA LEU A 141 2.36 4.14 -12.54
C LEU A 141 1.56 3.14 -13.39
N ILE A 142 0.72 2.36 -12.73
CA ILE A 142 -0.25 1.50 -13.39
C ILE A 142 -1.63 1.97 -12.98
#